data_91eccd0ca7e0960d2493876edfdeff95
#
_entry.id   91eccd0ca7e0960d2493876edfdeff95
#
_cell.length_a   1.000
_cell.length_b   1.000
_cell.length_c   1.000
_cell.angle_alpha   90.00
_cell.angle_beta   90.00
_cell.angle_gamma   90.00
#
_symmetry.space_group_name_H-M   'P 1'
#
loop_
_entity.id
_entity.type
_entity.pdbx_description
1 polymer ?
#
loop_
_entity_poly.entity_id
_entity_poly.type
_entity_poly.pdbx_seq_one_letter_code
_entity_poly.pdbx_strand_id
1 'polypeptide(L)'
;MDNRIYILDVTNRDGVQTSRLGLAKIEKTVLNILLNKMGVYQSELGFPTTLHETNYINANLELVRMGIIEPMILSGWMRAMESDVITAVELTRVEHINLSISTSKQMIYGKFQGKVEEDDVIKMTVDAVHRAKDLGIKTIGVNAEDASRTSMDFLLKFGNAARKAGADRLRYCDTLGYERSFRIHFRCKTLAKELEMPIELHTHNDLGMAVATAVEGAKGVVEEGQDAFINTTVNGMGERAGNTDLISVLLALKHAADFDELGLLDPRIDLSKSWQVANYASHAFGVPIPFNQVGVGENAFAHESGIHADGALKDRKNYELYDYHELGRGQKILVETGRKITTGEYSGISSFKHIYKNFDLKFKNEEEARQILELVRYANVHKQRPLVREEFLFIAEHPRIAETILTMTPPKITIFRPYVVHREKKEDKKESKLEKDKIESKPEPLI
;
A
#
# COMPACT_ATOMS: atom_id res chain seq x y z
N MET A 1 -23.63 19.30 4.25
CA MET A 1 -22.52 19.18 3.29
C MET A 1 -22.31 17.70 3.03
N ASP A 2 -22.29 17.29 1.76
CA ASP A 2 -22.19 15.85 1.43
C ASP A 2 -20.75 15.37 1.22
N ASN A 3 -19.76 16.20 1.59
CA ASN A 3 -18.35 15.89 1.45
C ASN A 3 -17.92 14.79 2.42
N ARG A 4 -17.06 13.91 1.96
CA ARG A 4 -16.64 12.70 2.68
C ARG A 4 -15.12 12.59 2.77
N ILE A 5 -14.69 11.78 3.72
CA ILE A 5 -13.31 11.31 3.84
C ILE A 5 -13.27 9.87 3.36
N TYR A 6 -12.58 9.67 2.24
CA TYR A 6 -12.40 8.38 1.59
C TYR A 6 -11.05 7.77 1.98
N ILE A 7 -10.99 6.46 2.05
CA ILE A 7 -9.77 5.71 2.34
C ILE A 7 -9.18 5.16 1.05
N LEU A 8 -7.89 5.45 0.84
CA LEU A 8 -7.06 4.82 -0.19
C LEU A 8 -6.02 3.93 0.48
N ASP A 9 -6.01 2.65 0.15
CA ASP A 9 -4.98 1.76 0.64
C ASP A 9 -3.76 1.75 -0.28
N VAL A 10 -2.57 1.92 0.30
CA VAL A 10 -1.29 1.87 -0.43
C VAL A 10 -0.38 0.73 0.06
N THR A 11 -0.95 -0.27 0.75
CA THR A 11 -0.21 -1.43 1.26
C THR A 11 0.53 -2.16 0.14
N ASN A 12 -0.14 -2.37 -0.99
CA ASN A 12 0.41 -3.08 -2.14
C ASN A 12 1.45 -2.29 -2.95
N ARG A 13 1.59 -1.00 -2.71
CA ARG A 13 2.60 -0.15 -3.33
C ARG A 13 3.65 0.32 -2.32
N ASP A 14 3.28 1.09 -1.31
CA ASP A 14 4.19 1.66 -0.32
C ASP A 14 4.46 0.70 0.85
N GLY A 15 3.45 -0.01 1.31
CA GLY A 15 3.60 -1.02 2.35
C GLY A 15 4.63 -2.09 2.00
N VAL A 16 4.69 -2.52 0.74
CA VAL A 16 5.69 -3.50 0.26
C VAL A 16 7.10 -2.92 0.11
N GLN A 17 7.28 -1.62 0.28
CA GLN A 17 8.58 -0.98 0.33
C GLN A 17 9.23 -1.05 1.74
N THR A 18 8.53 -1.66 2.70
CA THR A 18 9.12 -1.97 4.00
C THR A 18 10.42 -2.77 3.79
N SER A 19 11.53 -2.26 4.34
CA SER A 19 12.84 -2.88 4.18
C SER A 19 12.82 -4.36 4.61
N ARG A 20 13.40 -5.25 3.78
CA ARG A 20 13.52 -6.72 3.99
C ARG A 20 12.21 -7.50 3.92
N LEU A 21 11.11 -6.88 3.57
CA LEU A 21 9.80 -7.51 3.45
C LEU A 21 9.25 -7.38 2.03
N GLY A 22 8.27 -8.20 1.72
CA GLY A 22 7.56 -8.15 0.45
C GLY A 22 6.33 -9.05 0.50
N LEU A 23 5.46 -8.89 -0.47
CA LEU A 23 4.28 -9.73 -0.68
C LEU A 23 4.39 -10.47 -2.01
N ALA A 24 4.04 -11.75 -2.01
CA ALA A 24 3.79 -12.45 -3.25
C ALA A 24 2.59 -11.83 -3.99
N LYS A 25 2.59 -11.92 -5.32
CA LYS A 25 1.52 -11.30 -6.14
C LYS A 25 0.13 -11.84 -5.81
N ILE A 26 0.04 -13.12 -5.40
CA ILE A 26 -1.21 -13.71 -4.93
C ILE A 26 -1.65 -13.10 -3.60
N GLU A 27 -0.72 -12.81 -2.68
CA GLU A 27 -1.02 -12.16 -1.41
C GLU A 27 -1.53 -10.74 -1.61
N LYS A 28 -0.90 -9.96 -2.50
CA LYS A 28 -1.38 -8.64 -2.92
C LYS A 28 -2.81 -8.70 -3.48
N THR A 29 -3.11 -9.73 -4.30
CA THR A 29 -4.43 -9.90 -4.91
C THR A 29 -5.50 -10.22 -3.88
N VAL A 30 -5.23 -11.17 -2.98
CA VAL A 30 -6.17 -11.50 -1.90
C VAL A 30 -6.39 -10.30 -0.97
N LEU A 31 -5.33 -9.53 -0.69
CA LEU A 31 -5.46 -8.30 0.10
C LEU A 31 -6.39 -7.29 -0.59
N ASN A 32 -6.27 -7.08 -1.91
CA ASN A 32 -7.20 -6.22 -2.66
C ASN A 32 -8.66 -6.69 -2.52
N ILE A 33 -8.92 -8.01 -2.59
CA ILE A 33 -10.27 -8.55 -2.40
C ILE A 33 -10.79 -8.29 -0.98
N LEU A 34 -9.94 -8.43 0.02
CA LEU A 34 -10.32 -8.17 1.42
C LEU A 34 -10.58 -6.68 1.67
N LEU A 35 -9.75 -5.79 1.13
CA LEU A 35 -9.94 -4.34 1.18
C LEU A 35 -11.22 -3.89 0.48
N ASN A 36 -11.52 -4.49 -0.69
CA ASN A 36 -12.79 -4.26 -1.37
C ASN A 36 -14.00 -4.67 -0.51
N LYS A 37 -13.93 -5.85 0.13
CA LYS A 37 -14.98 -6.31 1.07
C LYS A 37 -15.11 -5.42 2.31
N MET A 38 -14.06 -4.71 2.68
CA MET A 38 -14.07 -3.74 3.77
C MET A 38 -14.66 -2.39 3.35
N GLY A 39 -14.86 -2.16 2.04
CA GLY A 39 -15.40 -0.91 1.52
C GLY A 39 -14.36 0.19 1.29
N VAL A 40 -13.06 -0.15 1.22
CA VAL A 40 -12.00 0.79 0.86
C VAL A 40 -12.30 1.39 -0.53
N TYR A 41 -12.12 2.71 -0.67
CA TYR A 41 -12.45 3.43 -1.90
C TYR A 41 -11.53 3.06 -3.06
N GLN A 42 -10.22 3.01 -2.82
CA GLN A 42 -9.21 2.80 -3.85
C GLN A 42 -8.01 2.06 -3.26
N SER A 43 -7.37 1.19 -4.06
CA SER A 43 -6.08 0.57 -3.74
C SER A 43 -5.04 0.91 -4.80
N GLU A 44 -3.82 1.30 -4.37
CA GLU A 44 -2.66 1.39 -5.26
C GLU A 44 -2.03 0.02 -5.44
N LEU A 45 -2.15 -0.54 -6.64
CA LEU A 45 -1.66 -1.87 -6.99
C LEU A 45 -0.13 -2.00 -6.90
N GLY A 46 0.60 -0.95 -7.35
CA GLY A 46 2.04 -0.97 -7.49
C GLY A 46 2.52 -0.05 -8.62
N PHE A 47 3.55 -0.48 -9.34
CA PHE A 47 4.25 0.30 -10.34
C PHE A 47 3.98 -0.25 -11.76
N PRO A 48 3.01 0.29 -12.52
CA PRO A 48 2.63 -0.23 -13.84
C PRO A 48 3.73 -0.11 -14.89
N THR A 49 4.79 0.62 -14.60
CA THR A 49 6.00 0.73 -15.45
C THR A 49 6.99 -0.44 -15.24
N THR A 50 6.72 -1.36 -14.30
CA THR A 50 7.64 -2.41 -13.89
C THR A 50 7.21 -3.76 -14.46
N LEU A 51 8.07 -4.38 -15.27
CA LEU A 51 7.75 -5.60 -16.02
C LEU A 51 7.20 -6.76 -15.16
N HIS A 52 7.79 -7.00 -13.99
CA HIS A 52 7.35 -8.09 -13.11
C HIS A 52 6.00 -7.84 -12.42
N GLU A 53 5.45 -6.63 -12.53
CA GLU A 53 4.13 -6.30 -12.01
C GLU A 53 3.01 -6.40 -13.09
N THR A 54 3.38 -6.44 -14.37
CA THR A 54 2.45 -6.38 -15.50
C THR A 54 1.32 -7.40 -15.42
N ASN A 55 1.65 -8.69 -15.26
CA ASN A 55 0.65 -9.75 -15.19
C ASN A 55 -0.24 -9.64 -13.96
N TYR A 56 0.36 -9.31 -12.82
CA TYR A 56 -0.37 -9.08 -11.57
C TYR A 56 -1.37 -7.92 -11.69
N ILE A 57 -0.93 -6.78 -12.23
CA ILE A 57 -1.80 -5.62 -12.42
C ILE A 57 -2.94 -5.96 -13.37
N ASN A 58 -2.65 -6.53 -14.55
CA ASN A 58 -3.66 -6.90 -15.53
C ASN A 58 -4.65 -7.95 -15.01
N ALA A 59 -4.17 -8.92 -14.21
CA ALA A 59 -5.04 -9.91 -13.57
C ALA A 59 -6.00 -9.27 -12.55
N ASN A 60 -5.53 -8.33 -11.74
CA ASN A 60 -6.41 -7.61 -10.80
C ASN A 60 -7.41 -6.70 -11.53
N LEU A 61 -7.03 -6.05 -12.63
CA LEU A 61 -7.95 -5.30 -13.48
C LEU A 61 -9.00 -6.21 -14.17
N GLU A 62 -8.65 -7.47 -14.42
CA GLU A 62 -9.63 -8.46 -14.89
C GLU A 62 -10.63 -8.82 -13.79
N LEU A 63 -10.19 -8.97 -12.52
CA LEU A 63 -11.09 -9.17 -11.38
C LEU A 63 -12.09 -8.02 -11.21
N VAL A 64 -11.68 -6.77 -11.50
CA VAL A 64 -12.61 -5.62 -11.55
C VAL A 64 -13.66 -5.83 -12.63
N ARG A 65 -13.26 -6.21 -13.86
CA ARG A 65 -14.23 -6.47 -14.96
C ARG A 65 -15.17 -7.63 -14.68
N MET A 66 -14.74 -8.59 -13.86
CA MET A 66 -15.58 -9.71 -13.41
C MET A 66 -16.51 -9.35 -12.25
N GLY A 67 -16.46 -8.11 -11.72
CA GLY A 67 -17.23 -7.66 -10.56
C GLY A 67 -16.79 -8.26 -9.23
N ILE A 68 -15.59 -8.82 -9.14
CA ILE A 68 -15.04 -9.42 -7.90
C ILE A 68 -14.40 -8.36 -7.03
N ILE A 69 -13.77 -7.37 -7.65
CA ILE A 69 -13.24 -6.17 -6.99
C ILE A 69 -14.10 -5.00 -7.48
N GLU A 70 -15.21 -4.76 -6.80
CA GLU A 70 -16.15 -3.67 -7.07
C GLU A 70 -16.87 -3.30 -5.77
N PRO A 71 -17.05 -2.04 -5.43
CA PRO A 71 -16.77 -0.84 -6.24
C PRO A 71 -15.38 -0.23 -6.05
N MET A 72 -14.42 -0.92 -5.42
CA MET A 72 -13.08 -0.38 -5.17
C MET A 72 -12.33 -0.08 -6.47
N ILE A 73 -11.76 1.11 -6.57
CA ILE A 73 -10.92 1.53 -7.69
C ILE A 73 -9.49 0.96 -7.51
N LEU A 74 -8.90 0.47 -8.61
CA LEU A 74 -7.51 0.06 -8.64
C LEU A 74 -6.67 1.05 -9.43
N SER A 75 -5.59 1.57 -8.83
CA SER A 75 -4.72 2.56 -9.46
C SER A 75 -3.26 2.15 -9.49
N GLY A 76 -2.50 2.75 -10.41
CA GLY A 76 -1.05 2.61 -10.48
C GLY A 76 -0.34 3.88 -10.01
N TRP A 77 0.88 3.73 -9.48
CA TRP A 77 1.74 4.84 -9.12
C TRP A 77 2.97 4.89 -10.05
N MET A 78 3.36 6.09 -10.47
CA MET A 78 4.53 6.31 -11.32
C MET A 78 5.09 7.72 -11.16
N ARG A 79 6.26 7.97 -11.72
CA ARG A 79 6.85 9.31 -11.75
C ARG A 79 6.04 10.21 -12.68
N ALA A 80 6.02 11.51 -12.41
CA ALA A 80 5.41 12.51 -13.29
C ALA A 80 6.31 12.74 -14.52
N MET A 81 6.35 11.76 -15.41
CA MET A 81 7.10 11.75 -16.67
C MET A 81 6.24 11.14 -17.78
N GLU A 82 6.21 11.77 -18.95
CA GLU A 82 5.47 11.24 -20.11
C GLU A 82 5.89 9.82 -20.48
N SER A 83 7.18 9.50 -20.39
CA SER A 83 7.71 8.15 -20.68
C SER A 83 7.16 7.08 -19.73
N ASP A 84 6.96 7.42 -18.47
CA ASP A 84 6.38 6.48 -17.50
C ASP A 84 4.90 6.23 -17.79
N VAL A 85 4.16 7.29 -18.17
CA VAL A 85 2.74 7.18 -18.54
C VAL A 85 2.58 6.30 -19.81
N ILE A 86 3.40 6.52 -20.83
CA ILE A 86 3.40 5.71 -22.05
C ILE A 86 3.69 4.24 -21.71
N THR A 87 4.76 3.99 -20.98
CA THR A 87 5.15 2.62 -20.57
C THR A 87 4.04 1.92 -19.78
N ALA A 88 3.40 2.63 -18.85
CA ALA A 88 2.32 2.08 -18.04
C ALA A 88 1.13 1.62 -18.89
N VAL A 89 0.70 2.44 -19.86
CA VAL A 89 -0.43 2.10 -20.75
C VAL A 89 -0.05 1.01 -21.76
N GLU A 90 1.20 0.94 -22.20
CA GLU A 90 1.69 -0.13 -23.09
C GLU A 90 1.75 -1.49 -22.38
N LEU A 91 2.15 -1.51 -21.11
CA LEU A 91 2.31 -2.74 -20.33
C LEU A 91 1.03 -3.20 -19.65
N THR A 92 0.20 -2.26 -19.22
CA THR A 92 -0.98 -2.53 -18.40
C THR A 92 -2.22 -1.85 -18.95
N ARG A 93 -3.39 -2.26 -18.44
CA ARG A 93 -4.67 -1.61 -18.78
C ARG A 93 -5.15 -0.71 -17.64
N VAL A 94 -4.21 -0.09 -16.92
CA VAL A 94 -4.53 0.81 -15.82
C VAL A 94 -5.30 2.03 -16.32
N GLU A 95 -6.39 2.37 -15.64
CA GLU A 95 -7.27 3.50 -15.98
C GLU A 95 -7.20 4.64 -14.96
N HIS A 96 -6.60 4.38 -13.82
CA HIS A 96 -6.46 5.33 -12.71
C HIS A 96 -4.99 5.37 -12.27
N ILE A 97 -4.40 6.56 -12.18
CA ILE A 97 -2.98 6.72 -11.89
C ILE A 97 -2.70 7.82 -10.89
N ASN A 98 -1.55 7.72 -10.22
CA ASN A 98 -0.96 8.76 -9.39
C ASN A 98 0.45 9.09 -9.93
N LEU A 99 0.64 10.36 -10.30
CA LEU A 99 1.90 10.89 -10.82
C LEU A 99 2.67 11.59 -9.71
N SER A 100 3.92 11.22 -9.45
CA SER A 100 4.69 11.75 -8.32
C SER A 100 5.95 12.46 -8.77
N ILE A 101 6.19 13.63 -8.16
CA ILE A 101 7.39 14.41 -8.33
C ILE A 101 7.72 15.18 -7.04
N SER A 102 8.99 15.41 -6.78
CA SER A 102 9.45 16.18 -5.62
C SER A 102 9.12 17.66 -5.75
N THR A 103 8.61 18.27 -4.68
CA THR A 103 8.21 19.70 -4.68
C THR A 103 9.02 20.56 -3.73
N SER A 104 9.69 19.99 -2.72
CA SER A 104 10.55 20.78 -1.85
C SER A 104 11.87 21.13 -2.53
N LYS A 105 12.40 22.33 -2.28
CA LYS A 105 13.71 22.76 -2.79
C LYS A 105 14.82 21.79 -2.41
N GLN A 106 14.76 21.24 -1.21
CA GLN A 106 15.71 20.23 -0.73
C GLN A 106 15.73 18.99 -1.64
N MET A 107 14.57 18.44 -1.98
CA MET A 107 14.51 17.24 -2.81
C MET A 107 14.71 17.53 -4.30
N ILE A 108 14.21 18.67 -4.81
CA ILE A 108 14.45 19.08 -6.20
C ILE A 108 15.97 19.18 -6.42
N TYR A 109 16.67 19.95 -5.58
CA TYR A 109 18.11 20.08 -5.70
C TYR A 109 18.84 18.74 -5.55
N GLY A 110 18.51 17.97 -4.50
CA GLY A 110 19.21 16.72 -4.17
C GLY A 110 19.01 15.62 -5.23
N LYS A 111 17.76 15.39 -5.67
CA LYS A 111 17.45 14.33 -6.64
C LYS A 111 17.84 14.68 -8.07
N PHE A 112 17.66 15.93 -8.47
CA PHE A 112 17.99 16.35 -9.83
C PHE A 112 19.39 17.00 -9.95
N GLN A 113 20.17 17.01 -8.85
CA GLN A 113 21.56 17.48 -8.84
C GLN A 113 21.70 18.92 -9.40
N GLY A 114 20.77 19.80 -9.07
CA GLY A 114 20.74 21.18 -9.53
C GLY A 114 20.43 21.39 -11.01
N LYS A 115 19.93 20.36 -11.73
CA LYS A 115 19.59 20.44 -13.15
C LYS A 115 18.13 20.79 -13.42
N VAL A 116 17.30 20.85 -12.39
CA VAL A 116 15.84 21.07 -12.46
C VAL A 116 15.46 22.12 -11.43
N GLU A 117 14.67 23.08 -11.85
CA GLU A 117 14.12 24.14 -11.02
C GLU A 117 12.61 23.92 -10.78
N GLU A 118 11.99 24.73 -9.93
CA GLU A 118 10.55 24.64 -9.60
C GLU A 118 9.65 24.74 -10.86
N ASP A 119 10.00 25.57 -11.84
CA ASP A 119 9.22 25.70 -13.07
C ASP A 119 9.34 24.48 -14.00
N ASP A 120 10.49 23.80 -13.99
CA ASP A 120 10.67 22.54 -14.71
C ASP A 120 9.81 21.43 -14.08
N VAL A 121 9.73 21.37 -12.74
CA VAL A 121 8.85 20.43 -12.01
C VAL A 121 7.40 20.63 -12.43
N ILE A 122 6.93 21.86 -12.51
CA ILE A 122 5.58 22.17 -13.00
C ILE A 122 5.41 21.69 -14.44
N LYS A 123 6.35 22.02 -15.33
CA LYS A 123 6.29 21.63 -16.73
C LYS A 123 6.23 20.11 -16.89
N MET A 124 7.13 19.37 -16.23
CA MET A 124 7.14 17.89 -16.28
C MET A 124 5.80 17.30 -15.84
N THR A 125 5.20 17.86 -14.79
CA THR A 125 3.90 17.42 -14.28
C THR A 125 2.78 17.67 -15.26
N VAL A 126 2.72 18.88 -15.82
CA VAL A 126 1.71 19.27 -16.82
C VAL A 126 1.81 18.39 -18.07
N ASP A 127 3.02 18.18 -18.59
CA ASP A 127 3.26 17.33 -19.75
C ASP A 127 2.81 15.87 -19.48
N ALA A 128 3.11 15.33 -18.30
CA ALA A 128 2.68 13.98 -17.90
C ALA A 128 1.15 13.86 -17.74
N VAL A 129 0.49 14.90 -17.18
CA VAL A 129 -0.98 14.93 -17.04
C VAL A 129 -1.65 14.99 -18.42
N HIS A 130 -1.18 15.87 -19.33
CA HIS A 130 -1.69 15.93 -20.70
C HIS A 130 -1.51 14.58 -21.41
N ARG A 131 -0.32 13.98 -21.32
CA ARG A 131 -0.06 12.67 -21.91
C ARG A 131 -1.02 11.60 -21.36
N ALA A 132 -1.31 11.61 -20.07
CA ALA A 132 -2.24 10.67 -19.45
C ALA A 132 -3.67 10.86 -19.98
N LYS A 133 -4.13 12.11 -20.11
CA LYS A 133 -5.44 12.43 -20.72
C LYS A 133 -5.51 11.97 -22.18
N ASP A 134 -4.48 12.24 -22.98
CA ASP A 134 -4.39 11.84 -24.39
C ASP A 134 -4.47 10.31 -24.56
N LEU A 135 -3.92 9.57 -23.61
CA LEU A 135 -3.95 8.11 -23.59
C LEU A 135 -5.20 7.50 -22.93
N GLY A 136 -6.19 8.34 -22.57
CA GLY A 136 -7.49 7.89 -22.08
C GLY A 136 -7.53 7.48 -20.61
N ILE A 137 -6.57 7.91 -19.79
CA ILE A 137 -6.61 7.69 -18.32
C ILE A 137 -7.82 8.43 -17.74
N LYS A 138 -8.61 7.72 -16.92
CA LYS A 138 -9.88 8.22 -16.37
C LYS A 138 -9.67 9.18 -15.21
N THR A 139 -8.80 8.84 -14.26
CA THR A 139 -8.48 9.72 -13.12
C THR A 139 -6.98 9.82 -12.90
N ILE A 140 -6.54 11.04 -12.62
CA ILE A 140 -5.13 11.40 -12.45
C ILE A 140 -4.94 12.12 -11.12
N GLY A 141 -4.32 11.47 -10.15
CA GLY A 141 -3.78 12.12 -8.97
C GLY A 141 -2.39 12.68 -9.25
N VAL A 142 -2.06 13.84 -8.70
CA VAL A 142 -0.72 14.42 -8.75
C VAL A 142 -0.17 14.53 -7.33
N ASN A 143 0.99 13.93 -7.09
CA ASN A 143 1.60 13.84 -5.78
C ASN A 143 2.70 14.89 -5.64
N ALA A 144 2.52 15.82 -4.69
CA ALA A 144 3.55 16.74 -4.24
C ALA A 144 4.44 16.04 -3.20
N GLU A 145 5.47 15.33 -3.66
CA GLU A 145 6.42 14.65 -2.76
C GLU A 145 7.16 15.69 -1.90
N ASP A 146 7.22 15.44 -0.59
CA ASP A 146 7.80 16.34 0.41
C ASP A 146 7.06 17.69 0.54
N ALA A 147 5.74 17.66 0.39
CA ALA A 147 4.89 18.83 0.52
C ALA A 147 5.04 19.53 1.88
N SER A 148 5.31 18.77 2.93
CA SER A 148 5.50 19.29 4.29
C SER A 148 6.63 20.32 4.40
N ARG A 149 7.69 20.22 3.57
CA ARG A 149 8.80 21.17 3.51
C ARG A 149 8.74 22.13 2.32
N THR A 150 7.71 22.02 1.49
CA THR A 150 7.47 22.91 0.35
C THR A 150 6.76 24.19 0.80
N SER A 151 7.08 25.35 0.23
CA SER A 151 6.38 26.59 0.50
C SER A 151 4.93 26.52 0.03
N MET A 152 4.02 27.22 0.71
CA MET A 152 2.60 27.27 0.28
C MET A 152 2.45 27.92 -1.09
N ASP A 153 3.20 28.98 -1.36
CA ASP A 153 3.15 29.67 -2.65
C ASP A 153 3.49 28.72 -3.81
N PHE A 154 4.52 27.89 -3.64
CA PHE A 154 4.88 26.92 -4.67
C PHE A 154 3.86 25.77 -4.75
N LEU A 155 3.34 25.25 -3.62
CA LEU A 155 2.29 24.24 -3.64
C LEU A 155 1.03 24.72 -4.35
N LEU A 156 0.62 25.97 -4.14
CA LEU A 156 -0.51 26.58 -4.84
C LEU A 156 -0.24 26.75 -6.32
N LYS A 157 0.95 27.22 -6.70
CA LYS A 157 1.37 27.34 -8.11
C LYS A 157 1.36 25.96 -8.79
N PHE A 158 1.95 24.97 -8.17
CA PHE A 158 2.02 23.59 -8.64
C PHE A 158 0.63 22.94 -8.77
N GLY A 159 -0.20 23.01 -7.72
CA GLY A 159 -1.56 22.45 -7.70
C GLY A 159 -2.46 23.10 -8.75
N ASN A 160 -2.40 24.44 -8.91
CA ASN A 160 -3.14 25.14 -9.96
C ASN A 160 -2.73 24.73 -11.37
N ALA A 161 -1.43 24.53 -11.61
CA ALA A 161 -0.94 24.06 -12.90
C ALA A 161 -1.42 22.64 -13.19
N ALA A 162 -1.32 21.74 -12.22
CA ALA A 162 -1.82 20.36 -12.32
C ALA A 162 -3.33 20.32 -12.58
N ARG A 163 -4.13 21.10 -11.82
CA ARG A 163 -5.59 21.20 -12.00
C ARG A 163 -5.95 21.70 -13.40
N LYS A 164 -5.30 22.75 -13.88
CA LYS A 164 -5.54 23.31 -15.24
C LYS A 164 -5.17 22.32 -16.33
N ALA A 165 -4.17 21.46 -16.11
CA ALA A 165 -3.82 20.39 -17.04
C ALA A 165 -4.82 19.22 -17.02
N GLY A 166 -5.71 19.15 -16.03
CA GLY A 166 -6.75 18.12 -15.91
C GLY A 166 -6.50 17.05 -14.84
N ALA A 167 -5.64 17.31 -13.86
CA ALA A 167 -5.52 16.45 -12.68
C ALA A 167 -6.80 16.52 -11.83
N ASP A 168 -7.21 15.38 -11.29
CA ASP A 168 -8.44 15.23 -10.51
C ASP A 168 -8.22 15.46 -9.01
N ARG A 169 -7.00 15.25 -8.49
CA ARG A 169 -6.63 15.40 -7.07
C ARG A 169 -5.19 15.83 -6.92
N LEU A 170 -4.91 16.58 -5.83
CA LEU A 170 -3.56 16.87 -5.36
C LEU A 170 -3.28 16.02 -4.10
N ARG A 171 -2.24 15.18 -4.13
CA ARG A 171 -1.77 14.46 -2.94
C ARG A 171 -0.71 15.28 -2.21
N TYR A 172 -1.02 15.64 -0.97
CA TYR A 172 -0.09 16.23 -0.02
C TYR A 172 0.72 15.11 0.63
N CYS A 173 2.02 15.01 0.33
CA CYS A 173 2.87 13.97 0.89
C CYS A 173 3.73 14.53 2.04
N ASP A 174 3.46 14.10 3.26
CA ASP A 174 4.35 14.27 4.40
C ASP A 174 5.38 13.13 4.42
N THR A 175 6.28 13.20 3.46
CA THR A 175 7.23 12.14 3.11
C THR A 175 8.17 11.76 4.25
N LEU A 176 8.44 12.67 5.18
CA LEU A 176 9.35 12.45 6.31
C LEU A 176 8.64 12.36 7.67
N GLY A 177 7.30 12.37 7.69
CA GLY A 177 6.55 12.44 8.94
C GLY A 177 6.84 13.71 9.74
N TYR A 178 7.06 14.83 9.05
CA TYR A 178 7.49 16.11 9.62
C TYR A 178 6.34 16.98 10.12
N GLU A 179 5.12 16.72 9.66
CA GLU A 179 3.95 17.50 9.99
C GLU A 179 3.47 17.30 11.44
N ARG A 180 2.77 18.30 11.94
CA ARG A 180 1.95 18.24 13.14
C ARG A 180 0.50 18.60 12.81
N SER A 181 -0.46 18.03 13.55
CA SER A 181 -1.90 18.10 13.28
C SER A 181 -2.39 19.51 12.95
N PHE A 182 -2.11 20.47 13.79
CA PHE A 182 -2.56 21.86 13.59
C PHE A 182 -2.00 22.52 12.32
N ARG A 183 -0.73 22.22 11.96
CA ARG A 183 -0.11 22.81 10.78
C ARG A 183 -0.66 22.18 9.49
N ILE A 184 -0.78 20.87 9.42
CA ILE A 184 -1.31 20.19 8.24
C ILE A 184 -2.78 20.54 8.00
N HIS A 185 -3.57 20.68 9.07
CA HIS A 185 -4.96 21.14 8.98
C HIS A 185 -5.05 22.46 8.19
N PHE A 186 -4.31 23.50 8.62
CA PHE A 186 -4.32 24.79 7.93
C PHE A 186 -3.78 24.72 6.50
N ARG A 187 -2.75 23.94 6.28
CA ARG A 187 -2.17 23.79 4.92
C ARG A 187 -3.15 23.12 3.96
N CYS A 188 -3.75 22.01 4.37
CA CYS A 188 -4.74 21.29 3.57
C CYS A 188 -6.01 22.08 3.38
N LYS A 189 -6.48 22.79 4.41
CA LYS A 189 -7.60 23.72 4.31
C LYS A 189 -7.34 24.83 3.28
N THR A 190 -6.15 25.46 3.33
CA THR A 190 -5.76 26.49 2.36
C THR A 190 -5.67 25.92 0.94
N LEU A 191 -5.08 24.72 0.77
CA LEU A 191 -4.99 24.08 -0.54
C LEU A 191 -6.38 23.75 -1.11
N ALA A 192 -7.26 23.16 -0.30
CA ALA A 192 -8.62 22.83 -0.72
C ALA A 192 -9.40 24.06 -1.16
N LYS A 193 -9.30 25.15 -0.39
CA LYS A 193 -9.94 26.43 -0.68
C LYS A 193 -9.43 27.06 -1.97
N GLU A 194 -8.13 27.25 -2.08
CA GLU A 194 -7.54 28.05 -3.19
C GLU A 194 -7.45 27.24 -4.50
N LEU A 195 -7.35 25.90 -4.40
CA LEU A 195 -7.32 25.05 -5.58
C LEU A 195 -8.72 24.61 -6.05
N GLU A 196 -9.74 24.69 -5.19
CA GLU A 196 -11.09 24.19 -5.47
C GLU A 196 -11.07 22.74 -6.03
N MET A 197 -10.25 21.87 -5.40
CA MET A 197 -10.10 20.47 -5.81
C MET A 197 -9.88 19.57 -4.58
N PRO A 198 -10.24 18.28 -4.67
CA PRO A 198 -10.00 17.30 -3.62
C PRO A 198 -8.51 17.17 -3.28
N ILE A 199 -8.22 17.02 -1.98
CA ILE A 199 -6.87 16.82 -1.47
C ILE A 199 -6.73 15.40 -0.91
N GLU A 200 -5.66 14.75 -1.28
CA GLU A 200 -5.28 13.43 -0.79
C GLU A 200 -4.08 13.56 0.15
N LEU A 201 -4.11 12.87 1.29
CA LEU A 201 -3.09 12.93 2.32
C LEU A 201 -2.28 11.63 2.35
N HIS A 202 -0.97 11.77 2.32
CA HIS A 202 -0.03 10.65 2.43
C HIS A 202 1.00 10.98 3.50
N THR A 203 0.91 10.33 4.67
CA THR A 203 1.71 10.68 5.84
C THR A 203 2.50 9.48 6.35
N HIS A 204 3.81 9.71 6.62
CA HIS A 204 4.70 8.75 7.26
C HIS A 204 4.75 8.93 8.77
N ASN A 205 5.19 7.88 9.48
CA ASN A 205 5.04 7.77 10.93
C ASN A 205 6.35 7.99 11.71
N ASP A 206 7.33 8.69 11.12
CA ASP A 206 8.66 8.88 11.71
C ASP A 206 8.64 9.54 13.08
N LEU A 207 7.67 10.41 13.34
CA LEU A 207 7.47 11.05 14.65
C LEU A 207 6.27 10.47 15.43
N GLY A 208 5.67 9.35 14.98
CA GLY A 208 4.53 8.71 15.65
C GLY A 208 3.21 9.48 15.50
N MET A 209 3.09 10.42 14.55
CA MET A 209 1.93 11.29 14.41
C MET A 209 1.11 11.05 13.12
N ALA A 210 1.45 10.05 12.31
CA ALA A 210 0.84 9.87 10.99
C ALA A 210 -0.69 9.83 11.02
N VAL A 211 -1.30 9.09 11.93
CA VAL A 211 -2.76 9.00 12.06
C VAL A 211 -3.37 10.37 12.40
N ALA A 212 -2.84 11.03 13.42
CA ALA A 212 -3.36 12.32 13.86
C ALA A 212 -3.21 13.41 12.78
N THR A 213 -2.07 13.42 12.08
CA THR A 213 -1.85 14.38 10.99
C THR A 213 -2.74 14.10 9.78
N ALA A 214 -2.93 12.84 9.40
CA ALA A 214 -3.79 12.47 8.28
C ALA A 214 -5.27 12.86 8.54
N VAL A 215 -5.79 12.53 9.71
CA VAL A 215 -7.17 12.81 10.09
C VAL A 215 -7.43 14.33 10.17
N GLU A 216 -6.53 15.09 10.82
CA GLU A 216 -6.66 16.55 10.92
C GLU A 216 -6.48 17.25 9.57
N GLY A 217 -5.56 16.79 8.73
CA GLY A 217 -5.42 17.31 7.38
C GLY A 217 -6.69 17.10 6.55
N ALA A 218 -7.30 15.92 6.63
CA ALA A 218 -8.57 15.61 5.97
C ALA A 218 -9.73 16.48 6.49
N LYS A 219 -9.81 16.73 7.81
CA LYS A 219 -10.78 17.65 8.40
C LYS A 219 -10.66 19.04 7.77
N GLY A 220 -9.43 19.58 7.64
CA GLY A 220 -9.21 20.88 7.01
C GLY A 220 -9.72 20.94 5.56
N VAL A 221 -9.64 19.84 4.82
CA VAL A 221 -10.14 19.76 3.43
C VAL A 221 -11.66 19.81 3.38
N VAL A 222 -12.34 18.97 4.18
CA VAL A 222 -13.81 18.89 4.15
C VAL A 222 -14.48 20.14 4.69
N GLU A 223 -13.82 20.90 5.55
CA GLU A 223 -14.30 22.21 6.01
C GLU A 223 -14.41 23.26 4.89
N GLU A 224 -13.67 23.11 3.80
CA GLU A 224 -13.73 23.98 2.60
C GLU A 224 -14.61 23.39 1.49
N GLY A 225 -15.41 22.38 1.79
CA GLY A 225 -16.38 21.85 0.86
C GLY A 225 -15.77 20.93 -0.22
N GLN A 226 -14.60 20.35 0.01
CA GLN A 226 -13.96 19.39 -0.88
C GLN A 226 -13.91 18.00 -0.24
N ASP A 227 -13.91 16.95 -1.06
CA ASP A 227 -13.64 15.60 -0.60
C ASP A 227 -12.19 15.44 -0.17
N ALA A 228 -11.96 14.71 0.91
CA ALA A 228 -10.64 14.34 1.38
C ALA A 228 -10.37 12.85 1.15
N PHE A 229 -9.12 12.52 0.88
CA PHE A 229 -8.68 11.14 0.73
C PHE A 229 -7.49 10.89 1.65
N ILE A 230 -7.50 9.80 2.42
CA ILE A 230 -6.39 9.42 3.29
C ILE A 230 -5.74 8.16 2.77
N ASN A 231 -4.43 8.23 2.50
CA ASN A 231 -3.63 7.04 2.22
C ASN A 231 -3.33 6.30 3.53
N THR A 232 -3.62 5.02 3.52
CA THR A 232 -3.35 4.14 4.65
C THR A 232 -2.59 2.90 4.21
N THR A 233 -1.94 2.24 5.16
CA THR A 233 -1.47 0.88 4.99
C THR A 233 -2.00 -0.01 6.10
N VAL A 234 -2.26 -1.26 5.78
CA VAL A 234 -2.67 -2.23 6.80
C VAL A 234 -1.53 -2.46 7.78
N ASN A 235 -1.82 -2.35 9.07
CA ASN A 235 -0.86 -2.44 10.18
C ASN A 235 0.26 -1.39 10.12
N GLY A 236 0.06 -0.28 9.42
CA GLY A 236 1.03 0.81 9.32
C GLY A 236 2.32 0.45 8.58
N MET A 237 2.31 -0.63 7.76
CA MET A 237 3.49 -1.06 7.00
C MET A 237 3.97 0.02 6.04
N GLY A 238 5.29 0.11 5.81
CA GLY A 238 5.87 1.08 4.86
C GLY A 238 7.33 1.39 5.15
N GLU A 239 7.87 2.35 4.42
CA GLU A 239 9.24 2.82 4.55
C GLU A 239 9.52 3.35 5.97
N ARG A 240 10.72 3.11 6.50
CA ARG A 240 11.23 3.58 7.79
C ARG A 240 10.36 3.17 8.97
N ALA A 241 9.65 4.12 9.62
CA ALA A 241 8.73 3.88 10.73
C ALA A 241 7.29 3.54 10.28
N GLY A 242 7.08 3.39 8.97
CA GLY A 242 5.81 3.03 8.36
C GLY A 242 4.95 4.23 7.97
N ASN A 243 3.72 3.92 7.62
CA ASN A 243 2.71 4.86 7.13
C ASN A 243 1.54 4.98 8.12
N THR A 244 0.57 5.75 7.75
CA THR A 244 -0.70 5.87 8.48
C THR A 244 -1.42 4.53 8.55
N ASP A 245 -1.67 4.01 9.76
CA ASP A 245 -2.35 2.74 9.96
C ASP A 245 -3.84 2.81 9.63
N LEU A 246 -4.30 1.89 8.77
CA LEU A 246 -5.69 1.82 8.30
C LEU A 246 -6.70 1.79 9.44
N ILE A 247 -6.57 0.85 10.37
CA ILE A 247 -7.57 0.63 11.41
C ILE A 247 -7.62 1.80 12.41
N SER A 248 -6.45 2.35 12.74
CA SER A 248 -6.37 3.53 13.60
C SER A 248 -7.06 4.75 12.99
N VAL A 249 -6.92 4.99 11.67
CA VAL A 249 -7.63 6.07 10.96
C VAL A 249 -9.14 5.84 10.99
N LEU A 250 -9.59 4.63 10.67
CA LEU A 250 -11.02 4.32 10.64
C LEU A 250 -11.68 4.53 12.01
N LEU A 251 -11.01 4.08 13.08
CA LEU A 251 -11.49 4.28 14.44
C LEU A 251 -11.48 5.75 14.86
N ALA A 252 -10.44 6.50 14.49
CA ALA A 252 -10.37 7.93 14.75
C ALA A 252 -11.52 8.70 14.06
N LEU A 253 -11.74 8.44 12.76
CA LEU A 253 -12.81 9.09 11.99
C LEU A 253 -14.22 8.73 12.47
N LYS A 254 -14.38 7.58 13.14
CA LYS A 254 -15.70 7.12 13.62
C LYS A 254 -15.99 7.48 15.07
N HIS A 255 -14.98 7.53 15.94
CA HIS A 255 -15.17 7.59 17.38
C HIS A 255 -14.46 8.74 18.09
N ALA A 256 -13.54 9.47 17.43
CA ALA A 256 -12.91 10.61 18.06
C ALA A 256 -13.92 11.78 18.18
N ALA A 257 -13.78 12.57 19.25
CA ALA A 257 -14.60 13.75 19.47
C ALA A 257 -14.59 14.68 18.24
N ASP A 258 -15.68 15.31 17.95
CA ASP A 258 -16.01 16.13 16.77
C ASP A 258 -16.20 15.30 15.48
N PHE A 259 -15.45 14.20 15.27
CA PHE A 259 -15.59 13.36 14.08
C PHE A 259 -16.81 12.45 14.13
N ASP A 260 -17.13 11.90 15.30
CA ASP A 260 -18.30 11.04 15.54
C ASP A 260 -19.61 11.76 15.24
N GLU A 261 -19.70 13.06 15.56
CA GLU A 261 -20.88 13.89 15.28
C GLU A 261 -21.00 14.28 13.80
N LEU A 262 -19.86 14.47 13.11
CA LEU A 262 -19.82 14.92 11.72
C LEU A 262 -20.13 13.81 10.71
N GLY A 263 -19.86 12.55 11.06
CA GLY A 263 -20.12 11.39 10.19
C GLY A 263 -19.43 11.47 8.83
N LEU A 264 -18.19 11.94 8.78
CA LEU A 264 -17.45 12.25 7.55
C LEU A 264 -16.90 11.01 6.82
N LEU A 265 -16.73 9.88 7.55
CA LEU A 265 -16.21 8.65 6.97
C LEU A 265 -17.11 8.11 5.86
N ASP A 266 -16.53 7.66 4.77
CA ASP A 266 -17.24 6.96 3.69
C ASP A 266 -18.14 5.85 4.25
N PRO A 267 -19.47 5.91 4.01
CA PRO A 267 -20.43 4.95 4.58
C PRO A 267 -20.26 3.51 4.05
N ARG A 268 -19.46 3.29 3.01
CA ARG A 268 -19.14 1.93 2.50
C ARG A 268 -18.25 1.14 3.43
N ILE A 269 -17.53 1.79 4.35
CA ILE A 269 -16.59 1.12 5.26
C ILE A 269 -17.33 0.18 6.22
N ASP A 270 -17.00 -1.09 6.13
CA ASP A 270 -17.41 -2.15 7.06
C ASP A 270 -16.28 -2.48 8.03
N LEU A 271 -16.33 -1.89 9.22
CA LEU A 271 -15.33 -2.13 10.28
C LEU A 271 -15.28 -3.59 10.74
N SER A 272 -16.33 -4.39 10.52
CA SER A 272 -16.34 -5.82 10.91
C SER A 272 -15.29 -6.65 10.15
N LYS A 273 -14.68 -6.11 9.12
CA LYS A 273 -13.58 -6.75 8.36
C LYS A 273 -12.19 -6.43 8.92
N SER A 274 -12.09 -5.49 9.87
CA SER A 274 -10.81 -5.00 10.41
C SER A 274 -9.89 -6.10 10.90
N TRP A 275 -10.42 -6.99 11.74
CA TRP A 275 -9.67 -8.13 12.28
C TRP A 275 -9.13 -9.05 11.18
N GLN A 276 -9.96 -9.39 10.19
CA GLN A 276 -9.58 -10.26 9.09
C GLN A 276 -8.50 -9.62 8.21
N VAL A 277 -8.66 -8.36 7.83
CA VAL A 277 -7.69 -7.63 7.00
C VAL A 277 -6.34 -7.52 7.69
N ALA A 278 -6.32 -7.09 8.97
CA ALA A 278 -5.09 -6.93 9.74
C ALA A 278 -4.34 -8.26 9.95
N ASN A 279 -5.06 -9.35 10.26
CA ASN A 279 -4.44 -10.67 10.43
C ASN A 279 -3.93 -11.25 9.11
N TYR A 280 -4.66 -11.06 8.02
CA TYR A 280 -4.20 -11.49 6.71
C TYR A 280 -2.90 -10.77 6.32
N ALA A 281 -2.84 -9.44 6.48
CA ALA A 281 -1.63 -8.67 6.18
C ALA A 281 -0.45 -9.09 7.09
N SER A 282 -0.69 -9.30 8.39
CA SER A 282 0.32 -9.82 9.31
C SER A 282 0.88 -11.17 8.85
N HIS A 283 0.02 -12.10 8.43
CA HIS A 283 0.42 -13.38 7.86
C HIS A 283 1.22 -13.19 6.57
N ALA A 284 0.74 -12.38 5.65
CA ALA A 284 1.33 -12.16 4.33
C ALA A 284 2.72 -11.49 4.42
N PHE A 285 2.90 -10.48 5.25
CA PHE A 285 4.21 -9.88 5.52
C PHE A 285 5.12 -10.76 6.40
N GLY A 286 4.53 -11.68 7.19
CA GLY A 286 5.25 -12.43 8.20
C GLY A 286 5.69 -11.58 9.40
N VAL A 287 4.98 -10.49 9.66
CA VAL A 287 5.22 -9.57 10.77
C VAL A 287 4.04 -9.65 11.74
N PRO A 288 4.26 -10.06 12.99
CA PRO A 288 3.20 -10.11 13.99
C PRO A 288 2.60 -8.72 14.23
N ILE A 289 1.28 -8.66 14.45
CA ILE A 289 0.62 -7.44 14.91
C ILE A 289 1.18 -7.11 16.31
N PRO A 290 1.64 -5.87 16.57
CA PRO A 290 2.02 -5.45 17.90
C PRO A 290 0.90 -5.72 18.91
N PHE A 291 1.22 -6.29 20.08
CA PHE A 291 0.21 -6.70 21.04
C PHE A 291 -0.70 -5.54 21.52
N ASN A 292 -0.20 -4.32 21.48
CA ASN A 292 -0.93 -3.07 21.81
C ASN A 292 -1.43 -2.28 20.59
N GLN A 293 -1.42 -2.87 19.37
CA GLN A 293 -1.92 -2.20 18.18
C GLN A 293 -3.40 -1.80 18.34
N VAL A 294 -3.73 -0.57 17.96
CA VAL A 294 -5.10 -0.03 18.06
C VAL A 294 -6.11 -0.98 17.40
N GLY A 295 -7.14 -1.33 18.12
CA GLY A 295 -8.27 -2.17 17.69
C GLY A 295 -7.94 -3.63 17.39
N VAL A 296 -6.76 -3.97 16.87
CA VAL A 296 -6.43 -5.31 16.38
C VAL A 296 -5.31 -6.00 17.18
N GLY A 297 -4.60 -5.31 18.04
CA GLY A 297 -3.63 -5.91 18.94
C GLY A 297 -4.29 -6.83 19.98
N GLU A 298 -3.53 -7.80 20.51
CA GLU A 298 -4.05 -8.76 21.48
C GLU A 298 -4.59 -8.05 22.73
N ASN A 299 -3.87 -7.03 23.22
CA ASN A 299 -4.22 -6.28 24.44
C ASN A 299 -5.16 -5.10 24.20
N ALA A 300 -5.63 -4.86 22.98
CA ALA A 300 -6.46 -3.67 22.67
C ALA A 300 -7.77 -3.59 23.51
N PHE A 301 -8.22 -4.72 24.08
CA PHE A 301 -9.40 -4.84 24.94
C PHE A 301 -9.11 -5.65 26.22
N ALA A 302 -7.86 -5.63 26.69
CA ALA A 302 -7.47 -6.32 27.90
C ALA A 302 -7.40 -5.37 29.10
N HIS A 303 -7.95 -5.77 30.22
CA HIS A 303 -7.95 -5.02 31.48
C HIS A 303 -7.31 -5.84 32.59
N GLU A 304 -6.25 -5.34 33.21
CA GLU A 304 -5.55 -5.99 34.31
C GLU A 304 -5.79 -5.25 35.64
N SER A 305 -5.85 -3.92 35.63
CA SER A 305 -6.11 -3.12 36.82
C SER A 305 -7.51 -3.43 37.42
N GLY A 306 -7.58 -3.66 38.71
CA GLY A 306 -8.85 -3.97 39.41
C GLY A 306 -9.92 -2.90 39.19
N ILE A 307 -9.55 -1.62 39.17
CA ILE A 307 -10.49 -0.51 38.92
C ILE A 307 -11.02 -0.57 37.49
N HIS A 308 -10.13 -0.81 36.50
CA HIS A 308 -10.55 -0.90 35.09
C HIS A 308 -11.41 -2.14 34.86
N ALA A 309 -11.00 -3.31 35.36
CA ALA A 309 -11.74 -4.55 35.21
C ALA A 309 -13.14 -4.45 35.83
N ASP A 310 -13.25 -3.95 37.10
CA ASP A 310 -14.53 -3.76 37.77
C ASP A 310 -15.43 -2.76 36.98
N GLY A 311 -14.87 -1.67 36.54
CA GLY A 311 -15.61 -0.69 35.73
C GLY A 311 -16.09 -1.24 34.40
N ALA A 312 -15.23 -1.92 33.63
CA ALA A 312 -15.57 -2.51 32.33
C ALA A 312 -16.61 -3.64 32.46
N LEU A 313 -16.56 -4.45 33.56
CA LEU A 313 -17.55 -5.48 33.84
C LEU A 313 -18.92 -4.92 34.19
N LYS A 314 -18.98 -3.74 34.81
CA LYS A 314 -20.24 -3.04 35.12
C LYS A 314 -20.86 -2.39 33.89
N ASP A 315 -20.06 -1.66 33.15
CA ASP A 315 -20.40 -1.09 31.85
C ASP A 315 -19.09 -0.94 31.04
N ARG A 316 -19.00 -1.59 29.88
CA ARG A 316 -17.80 -1.50 29.05
C ARG A 316 -17.44 -0.06 28.68
N LYS A 317 -18.45 0.82 28.50
CA LYS A 317 -18.26 2.25 28.15
C LYS A 317 -17.47 3.05 29.17
N ASN A 318 -17.27 2.50 30.39
CA ASN A 318 -16.39 3.14 31.38
C ASN A 318 -14.91 3.15 30.95
N TYR A 319 -14.47 2.16 30.15
CA TYR A 319 -13.06 1.99 29.77
C TYR A 319 -12.84 1.55 28.34
N GLU A 320 -13.89 1.36 27.53
CA GLU A 320 -13.80 1.01 26.12
C GLU A 320 -14.58 2.01 25.27
N LEU A 321 -13.88 2.71 24.39
CA LEU A 321 -14.47 3.73 23.51
C LEU A 321 -15.36 3.09 22.44
N TYR A 322 -14.99 1.92 21.93
CA TYR A 322 -15.70 1.15 20.91
C TYR A 322 -15.77 -0.33 21.25
N ASP A 323 -16.65 -1.08 20.59
CA ASP A 323 -16.88 -2.50 20.85
C ASP A 323 -15.97 -3.36 19.97
N TYR A 324 -15.33 -4.36 20.55
CA TYR A 324 -14.49 -5.29 19.78
C TYR A 324 -15.28 -6.09 18.74
N HIS A 325 -16.57 -6.32 18.92
CA HIS A 325 -17.45 -6.96 17.93
C HIS A 325 -17.56 -6.11 16.65
N GLU A 326 -17.51 -4.78 16.77
CA GLU A 326 -17.52 -3.85 15.62
C GLU A 326 -16.36 -4.12 14.67
N LEU A 327 -15.24 -4.61 15.18
CA LEU A 327 -14.03 -4.95 14.42
C LEU A 327 -13.98 -6.39 13.92
N GLY A 328 -15.06 -7.16 14.10
CA GLY A 328 -15.13 -8.57 13.75
C GLY A 328 -14.38 -9.49 14.71
N ARG A 329 -14.11 -9.01 15.94
CA ARG A 329 -13.50 -9.80 17.02
C ARG A 329 -14.56 -10.50 17.88
N GLY A 330 -14.12 -11.23 18.91
CA GLY A 330 -15.01 -11.92 19.87
C GLY A 330 -15.41 -13.32 19.46
N GLN A 331 -14.95 -13.81 18.31
CA GLN A 331 -15.17 -15.20 17.92
C GLN A 331 -14.24 -16.14 18.70
N LYS A 332 -14.77 -17.26 19.16
CA LYS A 332 -13.94 -18.31 19.77
C LYS A 332 -13.11 -18.99 18.68
N ILE A 333 -11.80 -18.88 18.79
CA ILE A 333 -10.87 -19.60 17.93
C ILE A 333 -10.60 -20.97 18.55
N LEU A 334 -11.07 -22.03 17.88
CA LEU A 334 -10.71 -23.41 18.26
C LEU A 334 -9.32 -23.69 17.68
N VAL A 335 -8.34 -23.91 18.55
CA VAL A 335 -7.01 -24.35 18.16
C VAL A 335 -6.98 -25.87 18.10
N GLU A 336 -6.85 -26.43 16.89
CA GLU A 336 -6.59 -27.86 16.73
C GLU A 336 -5.16 -28.16 17.15
N THR A 337 -5.02 -28.97 18.19
CA THR A 337 -3.70 -29.38 18.72
C THR A 337 -3.25 -30.73 18.17
N GLY A 338 -4.07 -31.39 17.35
CA GLY A 338 -3.80 -32.66 16.71
C GLY A 338 -2.95 -32.56 15.44
N ARG A 339 -3.05 -33.61 14.62
CA ARG A 339 -2.34 -33.69 13.34
C ARG A 339 -2.83 -32.57 12.38
N LYS A 340 -1.90 -31.78 11.85
CA LYS A 340 -2.17 -30.81 10.77
C LYS A 340 -1.63 -31.34 9.45
N ILE A 341 -2.45 -31.28 8.40
CA ILE A 341 -2.04 -31.51 7.01
C ILE A 341 -2.03 -30.15 6.32
N THR A 342 -0.87 -29.76 5.83
CA THR A 342 -0.67 -28.49 5.12
C THR A 342 -0.28 -28.75 3.67
N THR A 343 -0.33 -27.71 2.85
CA THR A 343 0.21 -27.74 1.49
C THR A 343 1.63 -27.22 1.44
N GLY A 344 2.38 -27.72 0.47
CA GLY A 344 3.70 -27.28 0.11
C GLY A 344 3.96 -27.61 -1.35
N GLU A 345 5.14 -27.29 -1.86
CA GLU A 345 5.51 -27.51 -3.26
C GLU A 345 5.48 -29.00 -3.67
N TYR A 346 5.62 -29.92 -2.70
CA TYR A 346 5.58 -31.37 -2.92
C TYR A 346 4.27 -32.04 -2.48
N SER A 347 3.22 -31.27 -2.23
CA SER A 347 1.94 -31.83 -1.80
C SER A 347 1.36 -32.79 -2.83
N GLY A 348 0.88 -33.95 -2.35
CA GLY A 348 0.18 -34.94 -3.18
C GLY A 348 -1.32 -34.66 -3.29
N ILE A 349 -1.97 -35.30 -4.28
CA ILE A 349 -3.41 -35.12 -4.53
C ILE A 349 -4.29 -35.53 -3.34
N SER A 350 -3.88 -36.48 -2.52
CA SER A 350 -4.64 -36.94 -1.36
C SER A 350 -4.68 -35.89 -0.24
N SER A 351 -3.52 -35.31 0.10
CA SER A 351 -3.43 -34.20 1.08
C SER A 351 -4.23 -32.98 0.61
N PHE A 352 -4.13 -32.69 -0.67
CA PHE A 352 -4.84 -31.60 -1.30
C PHE A 352 -6.35 -31.78 -1.25
N LYS A 353 -6.88 -32.95 -1.64
CA LYS A 353 -8.33 -33.27 -1.55
C LYS A 353 -8.84 -33.21 -0.10
N HIS A 354 -8.02 -33.63 0.87
CA HIS A 354 -8.36 -33.53 2.30
C HIS A 354 -8.56 -32.08 2.75
N ILE A 355 -7.62 -31.18 2.40
CA ILE A 355 -7.69 -29.77 2.76
C ILE A 355 -8.88 -29.09 2.08
N TYR A 356 -9.12 -29.37 0.82
CA TYR A 356 -10.27 -28.83 0.06
C TYR A 356 -11.60 -29.25 0.68
N LYS A 357 -11.71 -30.49 1.14
CA LYS A 357 -12.91 -30.96 1.83
C LYS A 357 -13.18 -30.17 3.10
N ASN A 358 -12.12 -29.79 3.83
CA ASN A 358 -12.26 -28.98 5.05
C ASN A 358 -12.71 -27.54 4.77
N PHE A 359 -12.61 -27.07 3.51
CA PHE A 359 -13.09 -25.77 3.05
C PHE A 359 -14.41 -25.85 2.30
N ASP A 360 -15.10 -27.01 2.30
CA ASP A 360 -16.34 -27.28 1.56
C ASP A 360 -16.23 -27.10 0.04
N LEU A 361 -15.03 -27.20 -0.52
CA LEU A 361 -14.77 -27.09 -1.95
C LEU A 361 -14.92 -28.44 -2.63
N LYS A 362 -15.53 -28.43 -3.83
CA LYS A 362 -15.73 -29.61 -4.66
C LYS A 362 -15.12 -29.38 -6.05
N PHE A 363 -14.46 -30.39 -6.58
CA PHE A 363 -13.97 -30.42 -7.96
C PHE A 363 -14.99 -31.06 -8.88
N LYS A 364 -15.08 -30.54 -10.10
CA LYS A 364 -15.95 -31.14 -11.15
C LYS A 364 -15.45 -32.53 -11.55
N ASN A 365 -14.12 -32.68 -11.62
CA ASN A 365 -13.47 -33.93 -11.99
C ASN A 365 -12.03 -33.98 -11.45
N GLU A 366 -11.32 -35.09 -11.70
CA GLU A 366 -9.97 -35.30 -11.21
C GLU A 366 -8.91 -34.45 -11.94
N GLU A 367 -9.17 -34.08 -13.18
CA GLU A 367 -8.28 -33.24 -13.97
C GLU A 367 -8.26 -31.79 -13.42
N GLU A 368 -9.43 -31.22 -13.13
CA GLU A 368 -9.54 -29.93 -12.47
C GLU A 368 -8.79 -29.93 -11.11
N ALA A 369 -8.98 -30.98 -10.32
CA ALA A 369 -8.26 -31.11 -9.05
C ALA A 369 -6.73 -31.13 -9.23
N ARG A 370 -6.21 -31.74 -10.28
CA ARG A 370 -4.78 -31.76 -10.58
C ARG A 370 -4.26 -30.40 -11.05
N GLN A 371 -5.01 -29.73 -11.93
CA GLN A 371 -4.64 -28.39 -12.40
C GLN A 371 -4.57 -27.39 -11.24
N ILE A 372 -5.57 -27.39 -10.36
CA ILE A 372 -5.57 -26.52 -9.19
C ILE A 372 -4.44 -26.90 -8.21
N LEU A 373 -4.15 -28.20 -8.03
CA LEU A 373 -2.99 -28.64 -7.24
C LEU A 373 -1.68 -28.09 -7.78
N GLU A 374 -1.49 -28.06 -9.10
CA GLU A 374 -0.28 -27.46 -9.69
C GLU A 374 -0.18 -25.97 -9.38
N LEU A 375 -1.28 -25.20 -9.52
CA LEU A 375 -1.32 -23.78 -9.14
C LEU A 375 -0.99 -23.57 -7.66
N VAL A 376 -1.52 -24.44 -6.79
CA VAL A 376 -1.21 -24.42 -5.35
C VAL A 376 0.27 -24.67 -5.09
N ARG A 377 0.91 -25.61 -5.79
CA ARG A 377 2.36 -25.87 -5.69
C ARG A 377 3.16 -24.64 -6.13
N TYR A 378 2.84 -24.07 -7.29
CA TYR A 378 3.48 -22.85 -7.79
C TYR A 378 3.33 -21.69 -6.79
N ALA A 379 2.13 -21.50 -6.24
CA ALA A 379 1.89 -20.46 -5.23
C ALA A 379 2.74 -20.67 -3.96
N ASN A 380 2.89 -21.91 -3.49
CA ASN A 380 3.77 -22.22 -2.35
C ASN A 380 5.24 -21.91 -2.65
N VAL A 381 5.72 -22.22 -3.87
CA VAL A 381 7.09 -21.88 -4.30
C VAL A 381 7.29 -20.37 -4.32
N HIS A 382 6.35 -19.60 -4.85
CA HIS A 382 6.46 -18.14 -4.90
C HIS A 382 6.40 -17.49 -3.53
N LYS A 383 5.57 -18.02 -2.63
CA LYS A 383 5.43 -17.48 -1.26
C LYS A 383 6.53 -17.92 -0.31
N GLN A 384 7.13 -19.09 -0.55
CA GLN A 384 8.01 -19.80 0.39
C GLN A 384 7.32 -20.09 1.75
N ARG A 385 6.00 -20.19 1.76
CA ARG A 385 5.15 -20.44 2.94
C ARG A 385 3.88 -21.19 2.54
N PRO A 386 3.27 -21.99 3.44
CA PRO A 386 1.98 -22.62 3.19
C PRO A 386 0.89 -21.61 2.87
N LEU A 387 -0.03 -21.98 1.99
CA LEU A 387 -1.20 -21.17 1.68
C LEU A 387 -2.19 -21.14 2.85
N VAL A 388 -2.81 -19.99 3.07
CA VAL A 388 -3.96 -19.84 3.96
C VAL A 388 -5.28 -20.05 3.22
N ARG A 389 -6.37 -20.13 3.98
CA ARG A 389 -7.70 -20.43 3.45
C ARG A 389 -8.11 -19.47 2.33
N GLU A 390 -7.90 -18.19 2.51
CA GLU A 390 -8.28 -17.13 1.56
C GLU A 390 -7.59 -17.31 0.20
N GLU A 391 -6.33 -17.70 0.21
CA GLU A 391 -5.53 -17.94 -0.98
C GLU A 391 -5.95 -19.22 -1.71
N PHE A 392 -6.27 -20.27 -0.95
CA PHE A 392 -6.84 -21.49 -1.49
C PHE A 392 -8.17 -21.24 -2.21
N LEU A 393 -9.07 -20.51 -1.54
CA LEU A 393 -10.37 -20.15 -2.11
C LEU A 393 -10.17 -19.35 -3.40
N PHE A 394 -9.28 -18.35 -3.39
CA PHE A 394 -8.98 -17.55 -4.56
C PHE A 394 -8.47 -18.40 -5.75
N ILE A 395 -7.51 -19.31 -5.51
CA ILE A 395 -6.98 -20.18 -6.57
C ILE A 395 -8.08 -21.10 -7.12
N ALA A 396 -8.93 -21.65 -6.26
CA ALA A 396 -10.00 -22.57 -6.65
C ALA A 396 -11.12 -21.86 -7.44
N GLU A 397 -11.51 -20.67 -7.01
CA GLU A 397 -12.59 -19.89 -7.62
C GLU A 397 -12.12 -19.19 -8.91
N HIS A 398 -10.83 -18.82 -9.00
CA HIS A 398 -10.27 -18.05 -10.10
C HIS A 398 -8.96 -18.64 -10.66
N PRO A 399 -8.93 -19.93 -11.07
CA PRO A 399 -7.69 -20.62 -11.46
C PRO A 399 -6.97 -19.93 -12.62
N ARG A 400 -7.68 -19.40 -13.62
CA ARG A 400 -7.07 -18.68 -14.77
C ARG A 400 -6.38 -17.38 -14.33
N ILE A 401 -7.00 -16.65 -13.41
CA ILE A 401 -6.40 -15.42 -12.86
C ILE A 401 -5.17 -15.77 -12.01
N ALA A 402 -5.28 -16.80 -11.18
CA ALA A 402 -4.15 -17.31 -10.40
C ALA A 402 -2.96 -17.73 -11.29
N GLU A 403 -3.24 -18.44 -12.39
CA GLU A 403 -2.22 -18.80 -13.39
C GLU A 403 -1.54 -17.56 -13.97
N THR A 404 -2.30 -16.54 -14.37
CA THR A 404 -1.76 -15.28 -14.89
C THR A 404 -0.87 -14.56 -13.87
N ILE A 405 -1.28 -14.54 -12.61
CA ILE A 405 -0.51 -13.93 -11.50
C ILE A 405 0.80 -14.68 -11.26
N LEU A 406 0.75 -16.00 -11.29
CA LEU A 406 1.90 -16.86 -11.03
C LEU A 406 2.89 -16.90 -12.21
N THR A 407 2.44 -16.58 -13.42
CA THR A 407 3.28 -16.47 -14.61
C THR A 407 3.90 -15.08 -14.69
N MET A 408 4.99 -14.83 -14.04
CA MET A 408 5.59 -13.49 -13.91
C MET A 408 6.09 -12.86 -15.24
N THR A 409 6.05 -13.57 -16.35
CA THR A 409 6.56 -13.10 -17.63
C THR A 409 5.47 -12.47 -18.48
N PRO A 410 5.56 -11.19 -18.88
CA PRO A 410 4.61 -10.56 -19.79
C PRO A 410 4.54 -11.30 -21.14
N PRO A 411 3.35 -11.45 -21.74
CA PRO A 411 3.13 -12.36 -22.89
C PRO A 411 3.89 -12.02 -24.19
N LYS A 412 4.60 -10.92 -24.28
CA LYS A 412 5.28 -10.48 -25.52
C LYS A 412 6.73 -10.03 -25.35
N ILE A 413 7.31 -10.17 -24.18
CA ILE A 413 8.68 -9.69 -23.91
C ILE A 413 9.58 -10.88 -23.63
N THR A 414 10.52 -11.16 -24.54
CA THR A 414 11.61 -12.08 -24.28
C THR A 414 12.62 -11.40 -23.36
N ILE A 415 12.41 -11.50 -22.05
CA ILE A 415 13.24 -10.82 -21.04
C ILE A 415 14.63 -11.49 -20.94
N PHE A 416 14.71 -12.77 -21.22
CA PHE A 416 15.95 -13.54 -21.10
C PHE A 416 16.61 -13.72 -22.46
N ARG A 417 17.32 -12.68 -22.93
CA ARG A 417 18.54 -12.99 -23.70
C ARG A 417 19.60 -13.38 -22.67
N PRO A 418 20.33 -14.49 -22.89
CA PRO A 418 21.46 -14.79 -22.02
C PRO A 418 22.44 -13.62 -22.09
N TYR A 419 22.44 -12.77 -21.06
CA TYR A 419 23.51 -11.81 -20.87
C TYR A 419 24.74 -12.64 -20.52
N VAL A 420 25.65 -12.77 -21.46
CA VAL A 420 27.02 -13.18 -21.15
C VAL A 420 27.59 -12.02 -20.33
N VAL A 421 27.65 -12.20 -19.01
CA VAL A 421 28.36 -11.26 -18.14
C VAL A 421 29.82 -11.37 -18.51
N HIS A 422 30.31 -10.51 -19.38
CA HIS A 422 31.72 -10.29 -19.54
C HIS A 422 32.23 -9.68 -18.25
N ARG A 423 32.71 -10.50 -17.33
CA ARG A 423 33.55 -9.98 -16.27
C ARG A 423 34.79 -9.44 -16.97
N GLU A 424 34.93 -8.14 -17.04
CA GLU A 424 36.22 -7.54 -17.35
C GLU A 424 37.22 -8.18 -16.40
N LYS A 425 38.18 -8.91 -16.94
CA LYS A 425 39.36 -9.31 -16.20
C LYS A 425 39.98 -8.00 -15.74
N LYS A 426 39.85 -7.69 -14.44
CA LYS A 426 40.72 -6.70 -13.83
C LYS A 426 42.12 -7.29 -14.01
N GLU A 427 42.81 -6.82 -15.03
CA GLU A 427 44.25 -7.07 -15.16
C GLU A 427 44.88 -6.60 -13.85
N ASP A 428 45.62 -7.50 -13.25
CA ASP A 428 46.35 -7.27 -12.01
C ASP A 428 47.32 -6.10 -12.15
N LYS A 429 46.82 -4.89 -11.90
CA LYS A 429 47.66 -3.73 -11.60
C LYS A 429 48.10 -3.71 -10.13
N LYS A 430 48.23 -4.88 -9.51
CA LYS A 430 48.65 -5.00 -8.10
C LYS A 430 50.16 -5.16 -7.90
N GLU A 431 50.93 -5.50 -8.96
CA GLU A 431 52.37 -5.68 -8.77
C GLU A 431 53.22 -4.39 -8.81
N SER A 432 52.72 -3.30 -9.41
CA SER A 432 53.53 -2.06 -9.48
C SER A 432 53.35 -1.07 -8.32
N LYS A 433 52.42 -1.33 -7.41
CA LYS A 433 52.17 -0.48 -6.25
C LYS A 433 52.79 -0.97 -4.95
N LEU A 434 53.13 -2.26 -4.89
CA LEU A 434 53.74 -2.89 -3.71
C LEU A 434 55.24 -2.62 -3.57
N GLU A 435 55.93 -2.13 -4.61
CA GLU A 435 57.31 -1.74 -4.51
C GLU A 435 57.53 -0.27 -4.16
N LYS A 436 56.53 0.63 -4.26
CA LYS A 436 56.65 2.04 -3.89
C LYS A 436 56.25 2.34 -2.44
N ASP A 437 55.42 1.49 -1.83
CA ASP A 437 54.95 1.71 -0.46
C ASP A 437 55.85 1.10 0.64
N LYS A 438 57.00 0.53 0.25
CA LYS A 438 57.99 -0.03 1.20
C LYS A 438 59.07 0.97 1.67
N ILE A 439 59.03 2.20 1.20
CA ILE A 439 60.08 3.18 1.51
C ILE A 439 59.64 4.29 2.48
N GLU A 440 58.36 4.46 2.79
CA GLU A 440 57.87 5.48 3.73
C GLU A 440 56.85 4.94 4.73
N SER A 441 57.30 4.26 5.76
CA SER A 441 56.51 4.12 7.01
C SER A 441 57.45 4.19 8.21
N LYS A 442 57.58 5.36 8.77
CA LYS A 442 58.02 5.55 10.17
C LYS A 442 56.83 5.30 11.10
N PRO A 443 57.03 4.62 12.22
CA PRO A 443 55.95 4.38 13.17
C PRO A 443 55.68 5.62 14.03
N GLU A 444 54.39 6.01 14.15
CA GLU A 444 53.95 6.93 15.19
C GLU A 444 53.55 6.16 16.46
N PRO A 445 53.77 6.72 17.64
CA PRO A 445 53.53 6.01 18.90
C PRO A 445 52.08 6.05 19.33
N LEU A 446 51.67 4.94 19.95
CA LEU A 446 50.41 4.79 20.70
C LEU A 446 50.32 5.77 21.87
N ILE A 447 49.27 6.57 21.95
CA ILE A 447 48.58 6.96 23.18
C ILE A 447 47.09 6.73 23.01
#